data_19482d06e0b73cd05096134971348e7b
#
_entry.id   19482d06e0b73cd05096134971348e7b
#
_cell.length_a   1.000
_cell.length_b   1.000
_cell.length_c   1.000
_cell.angle_alpha   90.00
_cell.angle_beta   90.00
_cell.angle_gamma   90.00
#
_symmetry.space_group_name_H-M   'P 1'
#
loop_
_entity.id
_entity.type
_entity.pdbx_description
1 polymer ?
#
loop_
_entity_poly.entity_id
_entity_poly.type
_entity_poly.pdbx_seq_one_letter_code
_entity_poly.pdbx_strand_id
1 'polypeptide(L)'
;MPNEHMKINNVVAILMSVRDEESYIDLNISYHLDLGFDYIFIANHCSTDKTNEIMDSYKDDSRVIVIEEKDPIFNHAKIANKLLNYANINYKIDWFIFLDADEFLSIKDETVKNFTARLEKNDIPYATIGWANALFDHTLSDYTCSPVHAIDTTKYYYPWPEKTWQEYGHFRKAIVKNHKNIEIVVGGHYVKTENNPKFFGEYNRDPFIVPKNEAKLLHFEFRNKADAVYKKWEKLASFENDSTSDTNSPWLERIRTIKKYVEDFKDNIDEINKRWFLEHRTFWGATIPEDRIVYDSTLSLWYRKYFRRKIESGKIKSVCLVRSGNLGDVIMTEPVARFLSKYVDQIYLATKIEWAESIFNTYNKVYRYNQVNSGEIDCDIMIKLVYELSDNQKTYIQGYMESIGFGEMAVKDIPILNSEWKNTINGEYILIAPLTSWWEEKKRNWGYKKFVELSKLLETEYNTTCVMLEKHYSFSEMMSLIRHCKLFVGNDAGPAIIVQSFSKRAFIIFGATHPKYIHMSRYTVPVYNRNIHKLCKHRTRKEELDCCEEFCMERITVGEVFNQIRLHV
;
A
#
# COMPACT_ATOMS: atom_id res chain seq x y z
N MET A 1 -2.71 -7.61 -44.72
CA MET A 1 -3.25 -6.25 -44.81
C MET A 1 -2.82 -5.55 -43.53
N PRO A 2 -2.17 -4.40 -43.55
CA PRO A 2 -1.81 -3.69 -42.34
C PRO A 2 -3.10 -3.19 -41.68
N ASN A 3 -3.23 -3.43 -40.37
CA ASN A 3 -4.29 -2.89 -39.56
C ASN A 3 -4.23 -1.34 -39.62
N GLU A 4 -5.17 -0.74 -40.33
CA GLU A 4 -5.47 0.68 -40.13
C GLU A 4 -5.90 0.87 -38.69
N HIS A 5 -4.99 1.40 -37.88
CA HIS A 5 -5.35 1.94 -36.57
C HIS A 5 -6.32 3.10 -36.82
N MET A 6 -7.62 2.83 -36.77
CA MET A 6 -8.62 3.90 -36.70
C MET A 6 -8.22 4.84 -35.57
N LYS A 7 -7.89 6.08 -35.89
CA LYS A 7 -7.66 7.12 -34.88
C LYS A 7 -8.96 7.25 -34.08
N ILE A 8 -8.96 6.72 -32.87
CA ILE A 8 -10.07 6.87 -31.92
C ILE A 8 -10.04 8.31 -31.45
N ASN A 9 -11.04 9.09 -31.88
CA ASN A 9 -11.13 10.52 -31.61
C ASN A 9 -12.16 10.86 -30.51
N ASN A 10 -12.67 9.87 -29.75
CA ASN A 10 -13.60 10.13 -28.69
C ASN A 10 -12.98 11.04 -27.61
N VAL A 11 -13.66 12.11 -27.30
CA VAL A 11 -13.32 12.99 -26.18
C VAL A 11 -14.07 12.48 -24.95
N VAL A 12 -13.32 12.01 -23.94
CA VAL A 12 -13.89 11.38 -22.74
C VAL A 12 -13.58 12.25 -21.51
N ALA A 13 -14.60 12.52 -20.71
CA ALA A 13 -14.49 13.40 -19.55
C ALA A 13 -14.95 12.74 -18.25
N ILE A 14 -14.35 13.17 -17.14
CA ILE A 14 -14.84 12.92 -15.79
C ILE A 14 -15.56 14.17 -15.29
N LEU A 15 -16.67 13.96 -14.60
CA LEU A 15 -17.34 14.97 -13.78
C LEU A 15 -17.20 14.53 -12.32
N MET A 16 -16.75 15.42 -11.45
CA MET A 16 -16.46 15.10 -10.05
C MET A 16 -16.90 16.21 -9.12
N SER A 17 -17.48 15.86 -7.99
CA SER A 17 -17.77 16.81 -6.91
C SER A 17 -16.92 16.46 -5.71
N VAL A 18 -16.13 17.42 -5.21
CA VAL A 18 -15.19 17.20 -4.11
C VAL A 18 -15.47 18.13 -2.94
N ARG A 19 -15.26 17.61 -1.73
CA ARG A 19 -15.20 18.39 -0.50
C ARG A 19 -14.33 17.65 0.50
N ASP A 20 -13.23 18.30 0.93
CA ASP A 20 -12.29 17.76 1.90
C ASP A 20 -11.73 16.38 1.47
N GLU A 21 -11.19 16.32 0.25
CA GLU A 21 -10.65 15.11 -0.40
C GLU A 21 -9.12 15.17 -0.60
N GLU A 22 -8.39 15.90 0.27
CA GLU A 22 -6.92 16.03 0.21
C GLU A 22 -6.19 14.68 0.08
N SER A 23 -6.82 13.59 0.56
CA SER A 23 -6.24 12.26 0.59
C SER A 23 -6.13 11.59 -0.79
N TYR A 24 -7.07 11.87 -1.69
CA TYR A 24 -7.19 11.14 -2.95
C TYR A 24 -7.16 12.02 -4.20
N ILE A 25 -7.48 13.30 -4.10
CA ILE A 25 -7.73 14.13 -5.29
C ILE A 25 -6.54 14.22 -6.23
N ASP A 26 -5.29 14.38 -5.74
CA ASP A 26 -4.09 14.41 -6.59
C ASP A 26 -3.88 13.08 -7.33
N LEU A 27 -4.05 11.97 -6.60
CA LEU A 27 -3.91 10.63 -7.16
C LEU A 27 -4.99 10.33 -8.19
N ASN A 28 -6.24 10.73 -7.89
CA ASN A 28 -7.38 10.50 -8.77
C ASN A 28 -7.23 11.25 -10.08
N ILE A 29 -6.91 12.55 -10.03
CA ILE A 29 -6.66 13.37 -11.22
C ILE A 29 -5.52 12.75 -12.05
N SER A 30 -4.37 12.53 -11.44
CA SER A 30 -3.19 12.00 -12.15
C SER A 30 -3.43 10.64 -12.78
N TYR A 31 -4.12 9.75 -12.05
CA TYR A 31 -4.43 8.41 -12.53
C TYR A 31 -5.34 8.43 -13.77
N HIS A 32 -6.41 9.20 -13.72
CA HIS A 32 -7.38 9.21 -14.80
C HIS A 32 -6.86 9.95 -16.04
N LEU A 33 -6.02 10.98 -15.87
CA LEU A 33 -5.30 11.58 -16.99
C LEU A 33 -4.37 10.56 -17.68
N ASP A 34 -3.67 9.73 -16.89
CA ASP A 34 -2.84 8.64 -17.43
C ASP A 34 -3.67 7.52 -18.08
N LEU A 35 -4.89 7.27 -17.59
CA LEU A 35 -5.82 6.30 -18.19
C LEU A 35 -6.38 6.77 -19.55
N GLY A 36 -6.21 8.05 -19.86
CA GLY A 36 -6.52 8.64 -21.16
C GLY A 36 -7.79 9.48 -21.22
N PHE A 37 -8.30 9.96 -20.10
CA PHE A 37 -9.33 11.00 -20.08
C PHE A 37 -8.79 12.31 -20.64
N ASP A 38 -9.61 13.00 -21.44
CA ASP A 38 -9.24 14.28 -22.03
C ASP A 38 -9.48 15.43 -21.07
N TYR A 39 -10.54 15.36 -20.27
CA TYR A 39 -10.91 16.39 -19.31
C TYR A 39 -11.39 15.82 -17.99
N ILE A 40 -11.08 16.53 -16.92
CA ILE A 40 -11.61 16.30 -15.57
C ILE A 40 -12.23 17.60 -15.08
N PHE A 41 -13.55 17.65 -14.97
CA PHE A 41 -14.30 18.77 -14.44
C PHE A 41 -14.60 18.53 -12.97
N ILE A 42 -14.15 19.42 -12.11
CA ILE A 42 -14.24 19.28 -10.66
C ILE A 42 -15.05 20.44 -10.09
N ALA A 43 -16.14 20.14 -9.40
CA ALA A 43 -16.82 21.11 -8.54
C ALA A 43 -16.23 21.02 -7.13
N ASN A 44 -15.52 22.07 -6.71
CA ASN A 44 -15.05 22.21 -5.36
C ASN A 44 -16.16 22.76 -4.46
N HIS A 45 -16.69 21.95 -3.57
CA HIS A 45 -17.78 22.31 -2.69
C HIS A 45 -17.27 22.72 -1.30
N CYS A 46 -16.78 23.95 -1.18
CA CYS A 46 -16.37 24.56 0.09
C CYS A 46 -15.35 23.71 0.88
N SER A 47 -14.33 23.18 0.23
CA SER A 47 -13.27 22.41 0.91
C SER A 47 -12.49 23.28 1.90
N THR A 48 -12.15 22.72 3.07
CA THR A 48 -11.47 23.39 4.18
C THR A 48 -10.10 22.80 4.51
N ASP A 49 -9.76 21.66 3.88
CA ASP A 49 -8.47 21.00 3.96
C ASP A 49 -7.52 21.43 2.81
N LYS A 50 -6.46 20.69 2.55
CA LYS A 50 -5.51 20.95 1.46
C LYS A 50 -6.06 20.68 0.04
N THR A 51 -7.32 20.30 -0.11
CA THR A 51 -7.94 20.03 -1.41
C THR A 51 -7.78 21.20 -2.36
N ASN A 52 -7.97 22.45 -1.86
CA ASN A 52 -7.81 23.67 -2.66
C ASN A 52 -6.38 23.83 -3.19
N GLU A 53 -5.38 23.69 -2.33
CA GLU A 53 -3.96 23.81 -2.69
C GLU A 53 -3.57 22.76 -3.74
N ILE A 54 -4.07 21.55 -3.60
CA ILE A 54 -3.83 20.46 -4.53
C ILE A 54 -4.45 20.78 -5.90
N MET A 55 -5.69 21.22 -5.95
CA MET A 55 -6.35 21.61 -7.21
C MET A 55 -5.67 22.80 -7.89
N ASP A 56 -5.22 23.79 -7.12
CA ASP A 56 -4.47 24.94 -7.64
C ASP A 56 -3.16 24.53 -8.32
N SER A 57 -2.54 23.41 -7.90
CA SER A 57 -1.34 22.89 -8.56
C SER A 57 -1.58 22.42 -10.01
N TYR A 58 -2.84 22.22 -10.40
CA TYR A 58 -3.26 21.82 -11.76
C TYR A 58 -3.75 22.99 -12.62
N LYS A 59 -3.71 24.24 -12.13
CA LYS A 59 -4.24 25.43 -12.86
C LYS A 59 -3.65 25.62 -14.26
N ASP A 60 -2.43 25.16 -14.50
CA ASP A 60 -1.73 25.25 -15.78
C ASP A 60 -1.98 24.01 -16.68
N ASP A 61 -2.69 22.98 -16.20
CA ASP A 61 -3.10 21.84 -17.01
C ASP A 61 -4.51 22.07 -17.57
N SER A 62 -4.60 22.41 -18.85
CA SER A 62 -5.86 22.70 -19.54
C SER A 62 -6.88 21.54 -19.54
N ARG A 63 -6.48 20.35 -19.10
CA ARG A 63 -7.35 19.18 -19.00
C ARG A 63 -8.10 19.13 -17.66
N VAL A 64 -7.67 19.89 -16.64
CA VAL A 64 -8.28 19.92 -15.31
C VAL A 64 -9.00 21.25 -15.13
N ILE A 65 -10.30 21.21 -14.98
CA ILE A 65 -11.17 22.38 -14.88
C ILE A 65 -11.84 22.37 -13.51
N VAL A 66 -11.48 23.34 -12.66
CA VAL A 66 -12.04 23.47 -11.31
C VAL A 66 -13.09 24.59 -11.31
N ILE A 67 -14.25 24.29 -10.73
CA ILE A 67 -15.37 25.23 -10.58
C ILE A 67 -15.71 25.29 -9.09
N GLU A 68 -15.72 26.52 -8.54
CA GLU A 68 -16.11 26.74 -7.16
C GLU A 68 -17.63 26.65 -6.99
N GLU A 69 -18.08 25.73 -6.15
CA GLU A 69 -19.48 25.62 -5.74
C GLU A 69 -19.66 26.27 -4.37
N LYS A 70 -20.37 27.41 -4.36
CA LYS A 70 -20.55 28.25 -3.16
C LYS A 70 -21.83 27.95 -2.38
N ASP A 71 -22.74 27.15 -2.94
CA ASP A 71 -23.95 26.77 -2.23
C ASP A 71 -23.58 25.88 -1.04
N PRO A 72 -23.85 26.28 0.21
CA PRO A 72 -23.47 25.48 1.37
C PRO A 72 -24.22 24.13 1.44
N ILE A 73 -25.36 24.05 0.76
CA ILE A 73 -26.16 22.83 0.69
C ILE A 73 -25.59 21.92 -0.38
N PHE A 74 -25.06 20.79 0.05
CA PHE A 74 -24.55 19.79 -0.89
C PHE A 74 -25.69 19.06 -1.58
N ASN A 75 -25.93 19.34 -2.84
CA ASN A 75 -26.85 18.58 -3.69
C ASN A 75 -26.09 17.96 -4.87
N HIS A 76 -25.76 16.68 -4.73
CA HIS A 76 -24.91 15.95 -5.65
C HIS A 76 -25.42 15.98 -7.10
N ALA A 77 -26.72 15.73 -7.32
CA ALA A 77 -27.31 15.76 -8.65
C ALA A 77 -27.28 17.18 -9.27
N LYS A 78 -27.61 18.21 -8.48
CA LYS A 78 -27.55 19.61 -8.93
C LYS A 78 -26.14 20.01 -9.34
N ILE A 79 -25.14 19.64 -8.54
CA ILE A 79 -23.72 19.94 -8.82
C ILE A 79 -23.27 19.20 -10.08
N ALA A 80 -23.56 17.91 -10.18
CA ALA A 80 -23.21 17.09 -11.35
C ALA A 80 -23.80 17.65 -12.65
N ASN A 81 -25.09 18.03 -12.63
CA ASN A 81 -25.75 18.62 -13.80
C ASN A 81 -25.22 20.01 -14.13
N LYS A 82 -24.83 20.82 -13.14
CA LYS A 82 -24.15 22.11 -13.36
C LYS A 82 -22.81 21.91 -14.06
N LEU A 83 -22.00 20.89 -13.63
CA LEU A 83 -20.76 20.53 -14.30
C LEU A 83 -20.99 20.05 -15.74
N LEU A 84 -21.97 19.18 -15.95
CA LEU A 84 -22.30 18.67 -17.28
C LEU A 84 -22.71 19.80 -18.22
N ASN A 85 -23.55 20.72 -17.75
CA ASN A 85 -23.98 21.90 -18.54
C ASN A 85 -22.78 22.78 -18.88
N TYR A 86 -21.91 23.07 -17.91
CA TYR A 86 -20.70 23.86 -18.17
C TYR A 86 -19.80 23.21 -19.21
N ALA A 87 -19.58 21.91 -19.07
CA ALA A 87 -18.76 21.11 -19.96
C ALA A 87 -19.35 21.10 -21.39
N ASN A 88 -20.66 20.94 -21.54
CA ASN A 88 -21.33 20.92 -22.83
C ASN A 88 -21.34 22.28 -23.54
N ILE A 89 -21.34 23.39 -22.80
CA ILE A 89 -21.30 24.75 -23.37
C ILE A 89 -19.91 25.09 -23.89
N ASN A 90 -18.87 24.71 -23.14
CA ASN A 90 -17.49 25.18 -23.36
C ASN A 90 -16.58 24.18 -24.07
N TYR A 91 -16.95 22.88 -24.08
CA TYR A 91 -16.12 21.81 -24.59
C TYR A 91 -16.93 20.83 -25.45
N LYS A 92 -16.25 20.17 -26.38
CA LYS A 92 -16.83 19.05 -27.11
C LYS A 92 -16.50 17.77 -26.34
N ILE A 93 -17.51 17.12 -25.76
CA ILE A 93 -17.38 15.86 -25.03
C ILE A 93 -18.24 14.81 -25.70
N ASP A 94 -17.65 13.65 -26.02
CA ASP A 94 -18.37 12.53 -26.64
C ASP A 94 -18.87 11.53 -25.59
N TRP A 95 -18.11 11.35 -24.49
CA TRP A 95 -18.44 10.44 -23.39
C TRP A 95 -18.11 11.07 -22.05
N PHE A 96 -18.90 10.75 -21.03
CA PHE A 96 -18.59 11.16 -19.67
C PHE A 96 -18.93 10.06 -18.65
N ILE A 97 -18.28 10.15 -17.49
CA ILE A 97 -18.57 9.39 -16.27
C ILE A 97 -18.55 10.36 -15.08
N PHE A 98 -19.42 10.13 -14.10
CA PHE A 98 -19.36 10.84 -12.83
C PHE A 98 -18.65 9.93 -11.80
N LEU A 99 -17.57 10.42 -11.19
CA LEU A 99 -16.78 9.71 -10.19
C LEU A 99 -16.65 10.52 -8.90
N ASP A 100 -16.54 9.81 -7.78
CA ASP A 100 -16.10 10.37 -6.52
C ASP A 100 -14.57 10.35 -6.45
N ALA A 101 -13.95 11.20 -5.61
CA ALA A 101 -12.49 11.32 -5.53
C ALA A 101 -11.78 10.04 -5.05
N ASP A 102 -12.49 9.16 -4.36
CA ASP A 102 -12.00 7.88 -3.84
C ASP A 102 -12.34 6.68 -4.75
N GLU A 103 -12.80 6.94 -5.98
CA GLU A 103 -13.10 5.94 -7.00
C GLU A 103 -12.09 5.98 -8.13
N PHE A 104 -11.49 4.83 -8.46
CA PHE A 104 -10.49 4.69 -9.52
C PHE A 104 -10.97 3.67 -10.56
N LEU A 105 -11.12 4.11 -11.81
CA LEU A 105 -11.59 3.26 -12.90
C LEU A 105 -10.47 2.32 -13.37
N SER A 106 -10.60 1.04 -13.10
CA SER A 106 -9.71 -0.01 -13.62
C SER A 106 -10.33 -0.63 -14.88
N ILE A 107 -9.64 -0.52 -16.00
CA ILE A 107 -10.01 -1.15 -17.28
C ILE A 107 -8.89 -2.11 -17.66
N LYS A 108 -9.26 -3.33 -18.04
CA LYS A 108 -8.29 -4.37 -18.36
C LYS A 108 -7.62 -4.11 -19.73
N ASP A 109 -6.31 -3.96 -19.70
CA ASP A 109 -5.43 -3.94 -20.89
C ASP A 109 -5.77 -2.88 -21.97
N GLU A 110 -6.61 -1.87 -21.65
CA GLU A 110 -6.95 -0.81 -22.59
C GLU A 110 -7.10 0.58 -21.92
N THR A 111 -7.04 1.63 -22.72
CA THR A 111 -7.35 3.00 -22.28
C THR A 111 -8.86 3.24 -22.26
N VAL A 112 -9.29 4.30 -21.57
CA VAL A 112 -10.72 4.67 -21.57
C VAL A 112 -11.22 5.01 -22.98
N LYS A 113 -10.38 5.55 -23.84
CA LYS A 113 -10.73 5.84 -25.25
C LYS A 113 -11.00 4.56 -26.05
N ASN A 114 -10.17 3.54 -25.88
CA ASN A 114 -10.39 2.26 -26.53
C ASN A 114 -11.66 1.59 -25.99
N PHE A 115 -11.87 1.68 -24.69
CA PHE A 115 -13.06 1.15 -24.02
C PHE A 115 -14.34 1.80 -24.57
N THR A 116 -14.41 3.15 -24.62
CA THR A 116 -15.60 3.84 -25.17
C THR A 116 -15.81 3.61 -26.65
N ALA A 117 -14.73 3.52 -27.45
CA ALA A 117 -14.84 3.16 -28.86
C ALA A 117 -15.37 1.73 -29.07
N ARG A 118 -15.00 0.80 -28.18
CA ARG A 118 -15.53 -0.56 -28.19
C ARG A 118 -17.01 -0.61 -27.82
N LEU A 119 -17.45 0.20 -26.84
CA LEU A 119 -18.87 0.34 -26.52
C LEU A 119 -19.64 0.89 -27.72
N GLU A 120 -19.12 1.94 -28.38
CA GLU A 120 -19.75 2.55 -29.55
C GLU A 120 -19.84 1.59 -30.74
N LYS A 121 -18.78 0.84 -31.02
CA LYS A 121 -18.76 -0.19 -32.08
C LYS A 121 -19.84 -1.26 -31.86
N ASN A 122 -20.18 -1.54 -30.60
CA ASN A 122 -21.20 -2.53 -30.22
C ASN A 122 -22.59 -1.90 -30.02
N ASP A 123 -22.80 -0.66 -30.41
CA ASP A 123 -24.05 0.10 -30.22
C ASP A 123 -24.51 0.15 -28.74
N ILE A 124 -23.54 0.38 -27.85
CA ILE A 124 -23.76 0.50 -26.40
C ILE A 124 -23.47 1.94 -25.97
N PRO A 125 -24.45 2.86 -26.02
CA PRO A 125 -24.25 4.26 -25.66
C PRO A 125 -24.31 4.52 -24.16
N TYR A 126 -24.75 3.54 -23.37
CA TYR A 126 -24.91 3.64 -21.94
C TYR A 126 -24.51 2.31 -21.27
N ALA A 127 -23.49 2.38 -20.43
CA ALA A 127 -23.02 1.24 -19.67
C ALA A 127 -22.85 1.59 -18.19
N THR A 128 -22.84 0.59 -17.32
CA THR A 128 -22.58 0.75 -15.90
C THR A 128 -21.43 -0.11 -15.45
N ILE A 129 -20.57 0.48 -14.62
CA ILE A 129 -19.38 -0.14 -14.07
C ILE A 129 -19.58 -0.33 -12.57
N GLY A 130 -19.43 -1.56 -12.11
CA GLY A 130 -19.63 -1.92 -10.70
C GLY A 130 -18.47 -1.52 -9.79
N TRP A 131 -18.76 -1.24 -8.54
CA TRP A 131 -17.75 -1.05 -7.51
C TRP A 131 -17.05 -2.34 -7.13
N ALA A 132 -15.79 -2.19 -6.77
CA ALA A 132 -14.97 -3.20 -6.13
C ALA A 132 -14.29 -2.54 -4.93
N ASN A 133 -14.81 -2.81 -3.73
CA ASN A 133 -14.29 -2.21 -2.51
C ASN A 133 -12.90 -2.76 -2.20
N ALA A 134 -11.98 -1.87 -1.90
CA ALA A 134 -10.62 -2.21 -1.49
C ALA A 134 -10.65 -3.04 -0.20
N LEU A 135 -9.95 -4.17 -0.19
CA LEU A 135 -9.80 -5.03 0.97
C LEU A 135 -8.41 -4.83 1.57
N PHE A 136 -8.35 -4.60 2.87
CA PHE A 136 -7.07 -4.67 3.57
C PHE A 136 -6.57 -6.10 3.62
N ASP A 137 -5.30 -6.27 3.35
CA ASP A 137 -4.62 -7.51 3.69
C ASP A 137 -4.31 -7.51 5.20
N HIS A 138 -5.22 -8.13 5.97
CA HIS A 138 -5.07 -8.28 7.43
C HIS A 138 -3.98 -9.27 7.82
N THR A 139 -3.35 -9.96 6.87
CA THR A 139 -2.15 -10.76 7.12
C THR A 139 -0.90 -9.89 7.26
N LEU A 140 -0.95 -8.65 6.77
CA LEU A 140 0.09 -7.66 7.03
C LEU A 140 -0.11 -7.15 8.46
N SER A 141 0.84 -7.44 9.34
CA SER A 141 0.79 -7.15 10.79
C SER A 141 0.71 -5.67 11.16
N ASP A 142 0.69 -4.77 10.18
CA ASP A 142 0.78 -3.34 10.35
C ASP A 142 -0.25 -2.61 9.49
N TYR A 143 -1.39 -2.35 10.10
CA TYR A 143 -2.44 -1.52 9.51
C TYR A 143 -2.12 -0.03 9.69
N THR A 144 -1.39 0.57 8.79
CA THR A 144 -1.46 2.01 8.61
C THR A 144 -2.45 2.29 7.48
N CYS A 145 -3.55 2.89 7.82
CA CYS A 145 -4.63 3.20 6.89
C CYS A 145 -4.46 4.59 6.25
N SER A 146 -3.23 5.01 5.99
CA SER A 146 -3.05 6.17 5.10
C SER A 146 -3.60 5.81 3.72
N PRO A 147 -4.40 6.66 3.08
CA PRO A 147 -4.93 6.44 1.73
C PRO A 147 -3.85 6.09 0.71
N VAL A 148 -2.70 6.74 0.80
CA VAL A 148 -1.54 6.47 -0.05
C VAL A 148 -1.04 5.03 0.13
N HIS A 149 -0.95 4.57 1.37
CA HIS A 149 -0.57 3.18 1.67
C HIS A 149 -1.62 2.18 1.20
N ALA A 150 -2.90 2.53 1.30
CA ALA A 150 -3.98 1.68 0.80
C ALA A 150 -3.83 1.45 -0.71
N ILE A 151 -3.55 2.48 -1.50
CA ILE A 151 -3.37 2.37 -2.95
C ILE A 151 -2.16 1.51 -3.32
N ASP A 152 -1.00 1.70 -2.67
CA ASP A 152 0.20 0.93 -2.97
C ASP A 152 0.09 -0.55 -2.55
N THR A 153 -0.55 -0.82 -1.42
CA THR A 153 -0.58 -2.16 -0.83
C THR A 153 -1.81 -2.97 -1.19
N THR A 154 -2.94 -2.33 -1.52
CA THR A 154 -4.17 -3.04 -1.83
C THR A 154 -4.12 -3.66 -3.22
N LYS A 155 -4.27 -4.96 -3.29
CA LYS A 155 -4.36 -5.75 -4.52
C LYS A 155 -5.59 -6.65 -4.52
N TYR A 156 -6.35 -6.68 -3.44
CA TYR A 156 -7.54 -7.51 -3.27
C TYR A 156 -8.75 -6.63 -3.11
N TYR A 157 -9.80 -6.96 -3.84
CA TYR A 157 -11.02 -6.19 -3.90
C TYR A 157 -12.23 -7.12 -3.82
N TYR A 158 -13.29 -6.64 -3.21
CA TYR A 158 -14.58 -7.32 -3.20
C TYR A 158 -15.52 -6.65 -4.21
N PRO A 159 -15.72 -7.24 -5.38
CA PRO A 159 -16.68 -6.72 -6.34
C PRO A 159 -18.11 -7.00 -5.88
N TRP A 160 -18.97 -6.02 -6.02
CA TRP A 160 -20.38 -6.21 -5.80
C TRP A 160 -20.96 -7.23 -6.77
N PRO A 161 -21.96 -8.05 -6.34
CA PRO A 161 -22.56 -9.06 -7.20
C PRO A 161 -23.10 -8.45 -8.50
N GLU A 162 -22.89 -9.16 -9.59
CA GLU A 162 -23.46 -8.82 -10.90
C GLU A 162 -24.96 -9.23 -10.96
N LYS A 163 -25.73 -8.90 -9.92
CA LYS A 163 -27.16 -9.10 -9.93
C LYS A 163 -27.87 -7.95 -10.66
N THR A 164 -29.14 -8.16 -10.95
CA THR A 164 -29.93 -7.25 -11.75
C THR A 164 -29.80 -5.81 -11.28
N TRP A 165 -29.76 -4.89 -12.22
CA TRP A 165 -29.73 -3.44 -12.01
C TRP A 165 -30.71 -2.95 -10.91
N GLN A 166 -31.90 -3.54 -10.87
CA GLN A 166 -32.97 -3.16 -9.94
C GLN A 166 -32.60 -3.41 -8.46
N GLU A 167 -31.72 -4.39 -8.18
CA GLU A 167 -31.38 -4.77 -6.81
C GLU A 167 -30.15 -4.02 -6.26
N TYR A 168 -29.22 -3.54 -7.14
CA TYR A 168 -27.93 -3.02 -6.72
C TYR A 168 -27.43 -1.79 -7.51
N GLY A 169 -28.35 -1.01 -8.09
CA GLY A 169 -28.01 0.17 -8.92
C GLY A 169 -27.11 1.21 -8.22
N HIS A 170 -27.19 1.31 -6.89
CA HIS A 170 -26.42 2.28 -6.09
C HIS A 170 -24.90 1.93 -5.97
N PHE A 171 -24.49 0.75 -6.39
CA PHE A 171 -23.10 0.30 -6.32
C PHE A 171 -22.42 0.30 -7.68
N ARG A 172 -22.86 1.16 -8.58
CA ARG A 172 -22.34 1.30 -9.94
C ARG A 172 -22.29 2.75 -10.34
N LYS A 173 -21.45 3.09 -11.29
CA LYS A 173 -21.42 4.41 -11.94
C LYS A 173 -21.71 4.25 -13.42
N ALA A 174 -22.40 5.25 -13.95
CA ALA A 174 -22.74 5.29 -15.37
C ALA A 174 -21.63 5.91 -16.20
N ILE A 175 -21.20 5.22 -17.28
CA ILE A 175 -20.44 5.80 -18.37
C ILE A 175 -21.36 5.94 -19.57
N VAL A 176 -21.45 7.14 -20.10
CA VAL A 176 -22.54 7.53 -21.02
C VAL A 176 -21.99 8.26 -22.23
N LYS A 177 -22.49 7.88 -23.43
CA LYS A 177 -22.30 8.68 -24.63
C LYS A 177 -23.11 9.97 -24.49
N ASN A 178 -22.42 11.10 -24.63
CA ASN A 178 -23.02 12.41 -24.39
C ASN A 178 -23.99 12.78 -25.52
N HIS A 179 -25.16 13.25 -25.14
CA HIS A 179 -26.12 13.85 -26.05
C HIS A 179 -26.96 14.94 -25.34
N LYS A 180 -27.74 15.69 -26.09
CA LYS A 180 -28.62 16.74 -25.51
C LYS A 180 -29.66 16.13 -24.58
N ASN A 181 -29.99 16.87 -23.50
CA ASN A 181 -31.04 16.52 -22.55
C ASN A 181 -30.78 15.32 -21.65
N ILE A 182 -29.51 15.03 -21.34
CA ILE A 182 -29.13 14.09 -20.28
C ILE A 182 -29.17 14.82 -18.94
N GLU A 183 -29.76 14.19 -17.94
CA GLU A 183 -29.71 14.59 -16.55
C GLU A 183 -29.07 13.50 -15.69
N ILE A 184 -28.04 13.86 -14.92
CA ILE A 184 -27.38 12.97 -13.96
C ILE A 184 -28.23 12.91 -12.70
N VAL A 185 -28.52 11.71 -12.22
CA VAL A 185 -29.26 11.46 -10.98
C VAL A 185 -28.28 11.30 -9.80
N VAL A 186 -28.80 11.28 -8.58
CA VAL A 186 -28.03 11.20 -7.34
C VAL A 186 -26.90 10.19 -7.42
N GLY A 187 -25.71 10.59 -7.01
CA GLY A 187 -24.52 9.73 -6.97
C GLY A 187 -23.89 9.42 -8.34
N GLY A 188 -24.43 9.93 -9.45
CA GLY A 188 -23.94 9.58 -10.80
C GLY A 188 -24.15 8.10 -11.14
N HIS A 189 -25.04 7.42 -10.39
CA HIS A 189 -25.29 6.00 -10.58
C HIS A 189 -26.06 5.73 -11.87
N TYR A 190 -26.89 6.69 -12.30
CA TYR A 190 -27.66 6.63 -13.54
C TYR A 190 -27.90 8.02 -14.14
N VAL A 191 -28.35 8.00 -15.37
CA VAL A 191 -28.80 9.17 -16.08
C VAL A 191 -30.25 8.99 -16.51
N LYS A 192 -30.98 10.10 -16.65
CA LYS A 192 -32.31 10.12 -17.26
C LYS A 192 -32.32 11.11 -18.43
N THR A 193 -33.26 10.93 -19.33
CA THR A 193 -33.51 11.84 -20.43
C THR A 193 -34.96 12.29 -20.40
N GLU A 194 -35.27 13.40 -21.10
CA GLU A 194 -36.65 13.91 -21.16
C GLU A 194 -37.67 12.87 -21.66
N ASN A 195 -37.25 11.96 -22.54
CA ASN A 195 -38.12 10.98 -23.15
C ASN A 195 -38.29 9.72 -22.28
N ASN A 196 -37.49 9.54 -21.24
CA ASN A 196 -37.59 8.43 -20.30
C ASN A 196 -37.34 8.86 -18.85
N PRO A 197 -38.40 9.36 -18.16
CA PRO A 197 -38.27 9.77 -16.76
C PRO A 197 -38.07 8.61 -15.78
N LYS A 198 -38.20 7.35 -16.21
CA LYS A 198 -38.00 6.15 -15.40
C LYS A 198 -36.56 5.62 -15.51
N PHE A 199 -35.56 6.38 -15.09
CA PHE A 199 -34.18 5.95 -14.79
C PHE A 199 -33.30 5.40 -15.92
N PHE A 200 -33.75 5.18 -17.16
CA PHE A 200 -33.01 4.39 -18.15
C PHE A 200 -32.94 5.02 -19.55
N GLY A 201 -32.58 6.27 -19.69
CA GLY A 201 -32.21 6.90 -20.95
C GLY A 201 -33.18 6.68 -22.15
N GLU A 202 -32.92 7.30 -23.29
CA GLU A 202 -33.66 7.17 -24.57
C GLU A 202 -33.78 5.75 -25.09
N TYR A 203 -33.00 4.83 -24.51
CA TYR A 203 -32.72 3.54 -25.15
C TYR A 203 -33.69 2.44 -24.81
N ASN A 204 -34.71 2.66 -24.01
CA ASN A 204 -35.70 1.63 -23.62
C ASN A 204 -35.06 0.27 -23.25
N ARG A 205 -33.77 0.26 -22.91
CA ARG A 205 -32.97 -0.90 -22.58
C ARG A 205 -32.38 -0.71 -21.19
N ASP A 206 -32.24 -1.79 -20.44
CA ASP A 206 -31.40 -1.82 -19.28
C ASP A 206 -29.97 -1.42 -19.67
N PRO A 207 -29.23 -0.66 -18.83
CA PRO A 207 -27.86 -0.31 -19.13
C PRO A 207 -27.02 -1.56 -19.31
N PHE A 208 -26.07 -1.51 -20.25
CA PHE A 208 -25.11 -2.60 -20.37
C PHE A 208 -24.29 -2.69 -19.08
N ILE A 209 -24.32 -3.83 -18.44
CA ILE A 209 -23.53 -4.11 -17.25
C ILE A 209 -22.16 -4.59 -17.70
N VAL A 210 -21.14 -3.77 -17.46
CA VAL A 210 -19.78 -4.14 -17.80
C VAL A 210 -19.31 -5.29 -16.90
N PRO A 211 -18.85 -6.42 -17.46
CA PRO A 211 -18.31 -7.51 -16.68
C PRO A 211 -17.14 -7.08 -15.80
N LYS A 212 -17.10 -7.53 -14.55
CA LYS A 212 -16.07 -7.13 -13.57
C LYS A 212 -14.63 -7.50 -13.96
N ASN A 213 -14.47 -8.47 -14.86
CA ASN A 213 -13.18 -8.84 -15.42
C ASN A 213 -12.74 -7.95 -16.59
N GLU A 214 -13.61 -7.09 -17.10
CA GLU A 214 -13.32 -6.10 -18.15
C GLU A 214 -13.07 -4.72 -17.56
N ALA A 215 -13.99 -4.23 -16.71
CA ALA A 215 -13.79 -2.98 -15.98
C ALA A 215 -14.51 -3.00 -14.61
N LYS A 216 -13.96 -2.24 -13.67
CA LYS A 216 -14.52 -2.03 -12.34
C LYS A 216 -14.06 -0.69 -11.77
N LEU A 217 -14.76 -0.20 -10.76
CA LEU A 217 -14.35 0.96 -9.98
C LEU A 217 -13.74 0.48 -8.67
N LEU A 218 -12.44 0.71 -8.52
CA LEU A 218 -11.72 0.43 -7.28
C LEU A 218 -12.06 1.54 -6.30
N HIS A 219 -12.78 1.20 -5.24
CA HIS A 219 -13.34 2.16 -4.29
C HIS A 219 -12.62 2.11 -2.94
N PHE A 220 -12.10 3.25 -2.49
CA PHE A 220 -11.31 3.39 -1.28
C PHE A 220 -12.02 4.29 -0.26
N GLU A 221 -12.66 3.69 0.71
CA GLU A 221 -13.37 4.44 1.77
C GLU A 221 -12.47 4.91 2.91
N PHE A 222 -11.16 4.69 2.82
CA PHE A 222 -10.21 4.99 3.90
C PHE A 222 -9.84 6.46 3.94
N ARG A 223 -9.58 6.97 5.15
CA ARG A 223 -9.12 8.34 5.37
C ARG A 223 -7.93 8.34 6.32
N ASN A 224 -7.06 9.33 6.16
CA ASN A 224 -5.84 9.47 6.96
C ASN A 224 -6.06 10.15 8.31
N LYS A 225 -7.21 10.77 8.53
CA LYS A 225 -7.56 11.49 9.77
C LYS A 225 -8.95 11.10 10.23
N ALA A 226 -9.14 10.95 11.54
CA ALA A 226 -10.44 10.66 12.14
C ALA A 226 -11.49 11.73 11.76
N ASP A 227 -11.12 13.01 11.81
CA ASP A 227 -11.97 14.12 11.43
C ASP A 227 -12.42 14.05 9.97
N ALA A 228 -11.57 13.58 9.05
CA ALA A 228 -11.94 13.45 7.65
C ALA A 228 -12.99 12.34 7.45
N VAL A 229 -12.90 11.26 8.21
CA VAL A 229 -13.94 10.21 8.24
C VAL A 229 -15.26 10.80 8.72
N TYR A 230 -15.23 11.52 9.84
CA TYR A 230 -16.40 12.13 10.43
C TYR A 230 -17.04 13.19 9.51
N LYS A 231 -16.25 14.15 8.99
CA LYS A 231 -16.72 15.21 8.09
C LYS A 231 -17.34 14.68 6.80
N LYS A 232 -16.79 13.62 6.22
CA LYS A 232 -17.40 12.96 5.05
C LYS A 232 -18.82 12.50 5.36
N TRP A 233 -19.04 11.94 6.52
CA TRP A 233 -20.34 11.41 6.92
C TRP A 233 -21.30 12.47 7.44
N GLU A 234 -20.84 13.52 8.13
CA GLU A 234 -21.66 14.71 8.46
C GLU A 234 -22.21 15.38 7.21
N LYS A 235 -21.39 15.51 6.18
CA LYS A 235 -21.78 16.02 4.88
C LYS A 235 -22.96 15.22 4.30
N LEU A 236 -22.88 13.89 4.37
CA LEU A 236 -23.96 13.03 3.91
C LEU A 236 -25.21 13.12 4.79
N ALA A 237 -25.07 13.34 6.10
CA ALA A 237 -26.18 13.54 7.04
C ALA A 237 -26.93 14.85 6.81
N SER A 238 -26.25 15.93 6.43
CA SER A 238 -26.92 17.20 6.10
C SER A 238 -27.86 17.09 4.90
N PHE A 239 -27.65 16.09 4.05
CA PHE A 239 -28.48 15.75 2.92
C PHE A 239 -29.86 15.22 3.29
N GLU A 240 -29.92 14.38 4.31
CA GLU A 240 -31.14 13.68 4.71
C GLU A 240 -32.11 14.58 5.47
N ASN A 241 -31.60 15.70 6.03
CA ASN A 241 -32.42 16.64 6.76
C ASN A 241 -33.23 17.59 5.84
N ASP A 242 -32.98 17.63 4.52
CA ASP A 242 -33.55 18.63 3.63
C ASP A 242 -34.81 18.17 2.87
N SER A 243 -35.21 16.92 2.93
CA SER A 243 -36.52 16.53 2.32
C SER A 243 -36.98 15.15 2.79
N THR A 244 -38.07 15.10 3.51
CA THR A 244 -38.91 13.88 3.70
C THR A 244 -38.14 12.63 4.18
N SER A 245 -37.10 12.77 4.95
CA SER A 245 -36.24 11.65 5.34
C SER A 245 -36.92 10.75 6.35
N ASP A 246 -37.02 9.50 5.98
CA ASP A 246 -37.30 8.43 6.88
C ASP A 246 -36.21 8.40 7.96
N THR A 247 -36.58 8.69 9.22
CA THR A 247 -35.68 8.68 10.38
C THR A 247 -34.99 7.34 10.63
N ASN A 248 -35.37 6.29 9.88
CA ASN A 248 -34.83 4.94 9.88
C ASN A 248 -33.88 4.66 8.68
N SER A 249 -33.44 5.69 7.97
CA SER A 249 -32.50 5.51 6.86
C SER A 249 -31.25 4.74 7.34
N PRO A 250 -30.82 3.66 6.64
CA PRO A 250 -29.57 2.95 6.94
C PRO A 250 -28.35 3.88 6.96
N TRP A 251 -28.38 4.99 6.23
CA TRP A 251 -27.34 6.01 6.20
C TRP A 251 -27.19 6.77 7.52
N LEU A 252 -28.31 7.13 8.17
CA LEU A 252 -28.28 7.79 9.48
C LEU A 252 -27.73 6.88 10.57
N GLU A 253 -28.05 5.60 10.54
CA GLU A 253 -27.48 4.62 11.47
C GLU A 253 -25.97 4.49 11.26
N ARG A 254 -25.53 4.47 10.02
CA ARG A 254 -24.12 4.41 9.62
C ARG A 254 -23.34 5.65 10.13
N ILE A 255 -23.90 6.84 10.01
CA ILE A 255 -23.33 8.08 10.53
C ILE A 255 -23.20 8.03 12.06
N ARG A 256 -24.23 7.58 12.76
CA ARG A 256 -24.22 7.42 14.22
C ARG A 256 -23.14 6.44 14.66
N THR A 257 -22.96 5.34 13.94
CA THR A 257 -21.94 4.34 14.20
C THR A 257 -20.53 4.90 14.04
N ILE A 258 -20.27 5.64 12.96
CA ILE A 258 -18.96 6.28 12.76
C ILE A 258 -18.69 7.34 13.82
N LYS A 259 -19.69 8.18 14.13
CA LYS A 259 -19.57 9.15 15.21
C LYS A 259 -19.17 8.51 16.51
N LYS A 260 -19.80 7.39 16.86
CA LYS A 260 -19.44 6.60 18.03
C LYS A 260 -18.00 6.09 17.97
N TYR A 261 -17.53 5.60 16.81
CA TYR A 261 -16.13 5.15 16.68
C TYR A 261 -15.13 6.29 16.84
N VAL A 262 -15.42 7.45 16.26
CA VAL A 262 -14.57 8.64 16.45
C VAL A 262 -14.53 9.04 17.92
N GLU A 263 -15.67 9.01 18.63
CA GLU A 263 -15.75 9.30 20.06
C GLU A 263 -15.01 8.24 20.91
N ASP A 264 -15.20 6.93 20.62
CA ASP A 264 -14.65 5.81 21.39
C ASP A 264 -13.12 5.67 21.19
N PHE A 265 -12.65 5.88 19.98
CA PHE A 265 -11.24 5.66 19.60
C PHE A 265 -10.45 6.95 19.41
N LYS A 266 -11.10 8.11 19.50
CA LYS A 266 -10.49 9.45 19.36
C LYS A 266 -9.59 9.55 18.12
N ASP A 267 -8.29 9.77 18.35
CA ASP A 267 -7.31 9.96 17.28
C ASP A 267 -6.72 8.66 16.73
N ASN A 268 -7.20 7.51 17.16
CA ASN A 268 -6.73 6.23 16.65
C ASN A 268 -7.43 5.86 15.34
N ILE A 269 -6.99 6.51 14.26
CA ILE A 269 -7.55 6.32 12.92
C ILE A 269 -7.48 4.87 12.43
N ASP A 270 -6.46 4.13 12.84
CA ASP A 270 -6.29 2.73 12.45
C ASP A 270 -7.41 1.86 13.04
N GLU A 271 -7.79 2.08 14.30
CA GLU A 271 -8.89 1.34 14.91
C GLU A 271 -10.24 1.79 14.34
N ILE A 272 -10.44 3.07 14.03
CA ILE A 272 -11.65 3.58 13.38
C ILE A 272 -11.82 2.93 12.00
N ASN A 273 -10.81 2.97 11.16
CA ASN A 273 -10.86 2.37 9.83
C ASN A 273 -11.01 0.84 9.89
N LYS A 274 -10.36 0.18 10.83
CA LYS A 274 -10.49 -1.27 11.06
C LYS A 274 -11.91 -1.66 11.46
N ARG A 275 -12.54 -0.93 12.40
CA ARG A 275 -13.92 -1.15 12.81
C ARG A 275 -14.89 -0.91 11.67
N TRP A 276 -14.71 0.22 10.98
CA TRP A 276 -15.47 0.54 9.79
C TRP A 276 -15.40 -0.57 8.74
N PHE A 277 -14.20 -1.07 8.45
CA PHE A 277 -13.98 -2.15 7.52
C PHE A 277 -14.63 -3.47 7.97
N LEU A 278 -14.51 -3.84 9.25
CA LEU A 278 -15.12 -5.05 9.79
C LEU A 278 -16.65 -4.99 9.69
N GLU A 279 -17.26 -3.83 9.95
CA GLU A 279 -18.69 -3.66 9.85
C GLU A 279 -19.19 -3.58 8.40
N HIS A 280 -18.40 -3.03 7.50
CA HIS A 280 -18.69 -3.08 6.08
C HIS A 280 -18.71 -4.52 5.54
N ARG A 281 -17.85 -5.39 6.06
CA ARG A 281 -17.92 -6.84 5.78
C ARG A 281 -19.22 -7.47 6.25
N THR A 282 -19.79 -6.93 7.32
CA THR A 282 -21.02 -7.46 7.96
C THR A 282 -22.26 -6.65 7.60
N PHE A 283 -22.16 -5.55 6.88
CA PHE A 283 -23.26 -4.64 6.58
C PHE A 283 -24.51 -5.35 6.02
N TRP A 284 -24.30 -6.49 5.37
CA TRP A 284 -25.37 -7.37 4.87
C TRP A 284 -25.46 -8.70 5.64
N GLY A 285 -24.85 -8.80 6.82
CA GLY A 285 -24.89 -10.02 7.63
C GLY A 285 -24.17 -11.23 7.01
N ALA A 286 -23.43 -11.03 5.93
CA ALA A 286 -22.76 -12.10 5.23
C ALA A 286 -21.24 -11.94 5.29
N THR A 287 -20.54 -13.01 5.68
CA THR A 287 -19.10 -13.14 5.49
C THR A 287 -18.81 -13.07 3.99
N ILE A 288 -17.84 -12.26 3.58
CA ILE A 288 -17.41 -12.18 2.18
C ILE A 288 -16.84 -13.56 1.79
N PRO A 289 -17.45 -14.27 0.83
CA PRO A 289 -16.89 -15.53 0.36
C PRO A 289 -15.54 -15.30 -0.32
N GLU A 290 -14.53 -16.10 0.03
CA GLU A 290 -13.18 -15.99 -0.53
C GLU A 290 -13.16 -16.12 -2.06
N ASP A 291 -14.04 -16.94 -2.63
CA ASP A 291 -14.20 -17.15 -4.07
C ASP A 291 -14.70 -15.92 -4.84
N ARG A 292 -15.20 -14.89 -4.14
CA ARG A 292 -15.64 -13.62 -4.73
C ARG A 292 -14.59 -12.52 -4.67
N ILE A 293 -13.49 -12.75 -3.97
CA ILE A 293 -12.40 -11.77 -3.91
C ILE A 293 -11.65 -11.77 -5.24
N VAL A 294 -11.46 -10.59 -5.84
CA VAL A 294 -10.69 -10.44 -7.07
C VAL A 294 -9.34 -9.80 -6.76
N TYR A 295 -8.32 -10.29 -7.47
CA TYR A 295 -7.00 -9.68 -7.46
C TYR A 295 -6.90 -8.65 -8.59
N ASP A 296 -6.47 -7.44 -8.26
CA ASP A 296 -6.19 -6.38 -9.22
C ASP A 296 -5.02 -5.52 -8.74
N SER A 297 -3.94 -5.52 -9.47
CA SER A 297 -2.74 -4.76 -9.15
C SER A 297 -2.56 -3.49 -10.00
N THR A 298 -3.54 -3.16 -10.85
CA THR A 298 -3.45 -2.07 -11.82
C THR A 298 -3.10 -0.76 -11.15
N LEU A 299 -3.84 -0.40 -10.11
CA LEU A 299 -3.65 0.87 -9.42
C LEU A 299 -2.34 0.91 -8.63
N SER A 300 -1.98 -0.17 -7.94
CA SER A 300 -0.72 -0.23 -7.18
C SER A 300 0.51 -0.17 -8.09
N LEU A 301 0.47 -0.81 -9.25
CA LEU A 301 1.54 -0.74 -10.25
C LEU A 301 1.64 0.64 -10.89
N TRP A 302 0.51 1.28 -11.17
CA TRP A 302 0.47 2.65 -11.65
C TRP A 302 1.04 3.62 -10.59
N TYR A 303 0.64 3.47 -9.32
CA TYR A 303 1.08 4.32 -8.22
C TYR A 303 2.61 4.33 -8.08
N ARG A 304 3.25 3.16 -8.19
CA ARG A 304 4.71 3.05 -8.15
C ARG A 304 5.39 3.83 -9.28
N LYS A 305 4.84 3.76 -10.51
CA LYS A 305 5.34 4.53 -11.65
C LYS A 305 5.12 6.04 -11.47
N TYR A 306 3.96 6.41 -10.94
CA TYR A 306 3.61 7.79 -10.62
C TYR A 306 4.58 8.37 -9.59
N PHE A 307 4.81 7.65 -8.50
CA PHE A 307 5.72 8.04 -7.45
C PHE A 307 7.15 8.24 -7.99
N ARG A 308 7.67 7.29 -8.76
CA ARG A 308 8.97 7.41 -9.41
C ARG A 308 9.07 8.68 -10.27
N ARG A 309 8.07 8.97 -11.11
CA ARG A 309 8.05 10.19 -11.92
C ARG A 309 8.09 11.47 -11.07
N LYS A 310 7.38 11.49 -9.96
CA LYS A 310 7.40 12.63 -9.01
C LYS A 310 8.80 12.83 -8.40
N ILE A 311 9.45 11.74 -7.99
CA ILE A 311 10.84 11.77 -7.47
C ILE A 311 11.81 12.27 -8.56
N GLU A 312 11.83 11.62 -9.72
CA GLU A 312 12.75 11.94 -10.82
C GLU A 312 12.56 13.37 -11.36
N SER A 313 11.35 13.92 -11.27
CA SER A 313 11.07 15.31 -11.67
C SER A 313 11.54 16.37 -10.66
N GLY A 314 12.02 15.96 -9.48
CA GLY A 314 12.42 16.86 -8.40
C GLY A 314 11.25 17.62 -7.73
N LYS A 315 10.00 17.20 -7.98
CA LYS A 315 8.80 17.78 -7.32
C LYS A 315 8.71 17.37 -5.85
N ILE A 316 9.23 16.19 -5.50
CA ILE A 316 9.29 15.68 -4.13
C ILE A 316 10.65 16.05 -3.54
N LYS A 317 10.67 16.74 -2.42
CA LYS A 317 11.87 17.16 -1.69
C LYS A 317 12.10 16.37 -0.42
N SER A 318 11.02 15.84 0.16
CA SER A 318 11.06 15.12 1.42
C SER A 318 10.22 13.84 1.36
N VAL A 319 10.79 12.74 1.87
CA VAL A 319 10.14 11.43 1.89
C VAL A 319 10.20 10.84 3.30
N CYS A 320 9.09 10.37 3.83
CA CYS A 320 9.07 9.54 5.02
C CYS A 320 8.88 8.07 4.66
N LEU A 321 9.88 7.25 4.94
CA LEU A 321 9.79 5.79 4.82
C LEU A 321 9.16 5.22 6.07
N VAL A 322 8.12 4.41 5.92
CA VAL A 322 7.38 3.82 7.04
C VAL A 322 7.64 2.32 7.09
N ARG A 323 8.23 1.85 8.19
CA ARG A 323 8.42 0.41 8.46
C ARG A 323 8.32 0.10 9.94
N SER A 324 7.34 -0.71 10.31
CA SER A 324 7.07 -1.07 11.71
C SER A 324 7.62 -2.45 12.10
N GLY A 325 8.15 -3.22 11.18
CA GLY A 325 8.61 -4.59 11.37
C GLY A 325 9.65 -4.79 12.48
N ASN A 326 10.23 -6.00 12.53
CA ASN A 326 11.32 -6.31 13.45
C ASN A 326 12.60 -5.52 13.12
N LEU A 327 13.58 -5.53 14.03
CA LEU A 327 14.84 -4.79 13.87
C LEU A 327 15.53 -5.05 12.51
N GLY A 328 15.58 -6.30 12.06
CA GLY A 328 16.14 -6.66 10.75
C GLY A 328 15.41 -5.98 9.59
N ASP A 329 14.08 -5.95 9.63
CA ASP A 329 13.25 -5.32 8.61
C ASP A 329 13.53 -3.81 8.52
N VAL A 330 13.67 -3.16 9.66
CA VAL A 330 13.95 -1.74 9.75
C VAL A 330 15.36 -1.41 9.28
N ILE A 331 16.35 -2.23 9.61
CA ILE A 331 17.73 -2.05 9.14
C ILE A 331 17.81 -2.14 7.61
N MET A 332 17.05 -3.02 6.99
CA MET A 332 17.02 -3.17 5.53
C MET A 332 16.38 -1.98 4.80
N THR A 333 15.80 -1.00 5.50
CA THR A 333 15.31 0.24 4.88
C THR A 333 16.45 1.21 4.51
N GLU A 334 17.63 1.10 5.14
CA GLU A 334 18.74 2.02 4.95
C GLU A 334 19.26 2.08 3.50
N PRO A 335 19.48 0.95 2.78
CA PRO A 335 19.90 1.01 1.38
C PRO A 335 18.90 1.76 0.48
N VAL A 336 17.62 1.68 0.79
CA VAL A 336 16.56 2.39 0.07
C VAL A 336 16.64 3.89 0.36
N ALA A 337 16.81 4.28 1.61
CA ALA A 337 17.00 5.67 2.00
C ALA A 337 18.24 6.27 1.32
N ARG A 338 19.38 5.56 1.37
CA ARG A 338 20.61 5.97 0.72
C ARG A 338 20.48 6.05 -0.81
N PHE A 339 19.65 5.20 -1.41
CA PHE A 339 19.31 5.33 -2.83
C PHE A 339 18.50 6.61 -3.09
N LEU A 340 17.47 6.87 -2.29
CA LEU A 340 16.58 8.04 -2.44
C LEU A 340 17.30 9.37 -2.17
N SER A 341 18.36 9.40 -1.35
CA SER A 341 19.15 10.62 -1.09
C SER A 341 19.81 11.23 -2.33
N LYS A 342 19.80 10.50 -3.46
CA LYS A 342 20.24 11.02 -4.77
C LYS A 342 19.19 11.90 -5.46
N TYR A 343 17.94 11.84 -5.00
CA TYR A 343 16.79 12.46 -5.66
C TYR A 343 16.05 13.46 -4.76
N VAL A 344 16.09 13.27 -3.44
CA VAL A 344 15.35 14.08 -2.47
C VAL A 344 16.28 14.66 -1.41
N ASP A 345 15.93 15.82 -0.88
CA ASP A 345 16.78 16.57 0.06
C ASP A 345 16.67 16.03 1.49
N GLN A 346 15.50 15.49 1.85
CA GLN A 346 15.23 15.00 3.20
C GLN A 346 14.56 13.63 3.19
N ILE A 347 15.07 12.73 4.04
CA ILE A 347 14.55 11.40 4.21
C ILE A 347 14.30 11.14 5.69
N TYR A 348 13.09 10.74 6.00
CA TYR A 348 12.66 10.40 7.34
C TYR A 348 12.34 8.91 7.44
N LEU A 349 12.41 8.38 8.64
CA LEU A 349 11.97 7.02 8.96
C LEU A 349 10.91 7.07 10.05
N ALA A 350 9.78 6.41 9.86
CA ALA A 350 8.80 6.16 10.91
C ALA A 350 8.78 4.67 11.27
N THR A 351 9.05 4.35 12.54
CA THR A 351 9.21 2.97 12.99
C THR A 351 8.79 2.76 14.45
N LYS A 352 8.50 1.50 14.81
CA LYS A 352 8.30 1.07 16.20
C LYS A 352 9.60 0.83 16.96
N ILE A 353 10.73 0.77 16.25
CA ILE A 353 12.04 0.49 16.84
C ILE A 353 12.58 1.74 17.54
N GLU A 354 12.64 1.70 18.87
CA GLU A 354 13.03 2.84 19.70
C GLU A 354 14.47 3.32 19.46
N TRP A 355 15.35 2.42 19.09
CA TRP A 355 16.79 2.70 18.90
C TRP A 355 17.15 3.09 17.47
N ALA A 356 16.19 3.19 16.56
CA ALA A 356 16.45 3.46 15.16
C ALA A 356 17.25 4.76 14.95
N GLU A 357 16.99 5.79 15.73
CA GLU A 357 17.73 7.05 15.68
C GLU A 357 19.22 6.89 15.99
N SER A 358 19.58 5.97 16.90
CA SER A 358 20.98 5.75 17.30
C SER A 358 21.79 4.90 16.31
N ILE A 359 21.11 4.16 15.43
CA ILE A 359 21.80 3.24 14.49
C ILE A 359 21.97 3.75 13.08
N PHE A 360 21.22 4.79 12.69
CA PHE A 360 21.27 5.34 11.35
C PHE A 360 21.80 6.76 11.30
N ASN A 361 22.67 7.02 10.31
CA ASN A 361 23.11 8.37 9.93
C ASN A 361 22.47 8.82 8.61
N THR A 362 21.73 7.95 7.94
CA THR A 362 21.16 8.20 6.61
C THR A 362 19.87 9.02 6.67
N TYR A 363 19.16 8.95 7.79
CA TYR A 363 17.89 9.64 7.96
C TYR A 363 18.08 11.02 8.62
N ASN A 364 17.40 12.03 8.09
CA ASN A 364 17.37 13.37 8.67
C ASN A 364 16.66 13.38 10.03
N LYS A 365 15.65 12.53 10.20
CA LYS A 365 14.92 12.34 11.45
C LYS A 365 14.24 10.98 11.49
N VAL A 366 14.15 10.41 12.69
CA VAL A 366 13.37 9.20 12.97
C VAL A 366 12.16 9.56 13.80
N TYR A 367 10.99 9.17 13.34
CA TYR A 367 9.71 9.38 14.00
C TYR A 367 9.21 8.08 14.64
N ARG A 368 8.37 8.21 15.66
CA ARG A 368 7.63 7.08 16.21
C ARG A 368 6.53 6.67 15.24
N TYR A 369 6.26 5.38 15.14
CA TYR A 369 5.28 4.82 14.21
C TYR A 369 3.86 5.38 14.43
N ASN A 370 3.45 5.66 15.67
CA ASN A 370 2.15 6.25 15.97
C ASN A 370 1.99 7.69 15.45
N GLN A 371 3.09 8.38 15.14
CA GLN A 371 3.07 9.73 14.57
C GLN A 371 2.72 9.74 13.05
N VAL A 372 2.72 8.58 12.39
CA VAL A 372 2.40 8.48 10.95
C VAL A 372 1.02 9.06 10.62
N ASN A 373 0.06 8.85 11.51
CA ASN A 373 -1.32 9.27 11.30
C ASN A 373 -1.72 10.52 12.10
N SER A 374 -0.81 11.11 12.89
CA SER A 374 -1.11 12.28 13.73
C SER A 374 -1.04 13.62 12.97
N GLY A 375 -0.50 13.61 11.75
CA GLY A 375 -0.19 14.84 11.00
C GLY A 375 1.06 15.58 11.51
N GLU A 376 1.82 14.98 12.44
CA GLU A 376 3.05 15.57 12.98
C GLU A 376 4.25 15.44 12.04
N ILE A 377 4.18 14.52 11.06
CA ILE A 377 5.26 14.30 10.09
C ILE A 377 5.01 15.21 8.89
N ASP A 378 5.77 16.29 8.83
CA ASP A 378 5.76 17.20 7.69
C ASP A 378 6.73 16.68 6.62
N CYS A 379 6.16 16.10 5.56
CA CYS A 379 6.90 15.63 4.39
C CYS A 379 5.99 15.60 3.16
N ASP A 380 6.60 15.69 1.97
CA ASP A 380 5.84 15.69 0.72
C ASP A 380 5.12 14.36 0.48
N ILE A 381 5.75 13.25 0.90
CA ILE A 381 5.14 11.94 0.74
C ILE A 381 5.62 10.94 1.80
N MET A 382 4.70 10.09 2.25
CA MET A 382 5.01 8.92 3.09
C MET A 382 4.83 7.64 2.29
N ILE A 383 5.78 6.70 2.43
CA ILE A 383 5.74 5.40 1.76
C ILE A 383 5.96 4.28 2.76
N LYS A 384 5.04 3.34 2.77
CA LYS A 384 5.20 2.09 3.51
C LYS A 384 6.08 1.13 2.70
N LEU A 385 7.19 0.72 3.28
CA LEU A 385 8.07 -0.27 2.68
C LEU A 385 7.54 -1.68 2.97
N VAL A 386 7.20 -2.42 1.91
CA VAL A 386 6.59 -3.75 1.98
C VAL A 386 7.34 -4.69 1.04
N TYR A 387 7.96 -5.73 1.57
CA TYR A 387 8.55 -6.80 0.76
C TYR A 387 7.64 -8.03 0.65
N GLU A 388 6.68 -8.15 1.54
CA GLU A 388 5.78 -9.30 1.67
C GLU A 388 4.89 -9.49 0.44
N LEU A 389 4.72 -8.41 -0.34
CA LEU A 389 3.94 -8.41 -1.59
C LEU A 389 4.80 -8.51 -2.86
N SER A 390 6.12 -8.59 -2.71
CA SER A 390 7.02 -8.71 -3.85
C SER A 390 7.06 -10.14 -4.41
N ASP A 391 7.53 -10.27 -5.65
CA ASP A 391 7.76 -11.58 -6.26
C ASP A 391 8.78 -12.39 -5.43
N ASN A 392 8.51 -13.68 -5.26
CA ASN A 392 9.35 -14.62 -4.50
C ASN A 392 10.78 -14.81 -5.01
N GLN A 393 11.11 -14.26 -6.17
CA GLN A 393 12.48 -14.32 -6.69
C GLN A 393 13.33 -13.13 -6.23
N LYS A 394 12.74 -12.17 -5.51
CA LYS A 394 13.39 -10.91 -5.11
C LYS A 394 13.85 -10.94 -3.66
N THR A 395 14.93 -10.22 -3.38
CA THR A 395 15.38 -9.98 -2.00
C THR A 395 14.43 -8.99 -1.29
N TYR A 396 14.46 -8.97 0.03
CA TYR A 396 13.65 -8.02 0.82
C TYR A 396 13.93 -6.56 0.46
N ILE A 397 15.21 -6.20 0.24
CA ILE A 397 15.58 -4.84 -0.21
C ILE A 397 14.98 -4.55 -1.59
N GLN A 398 15.00 -5.51 -2.52
CA GLN A 398 14.35 -5.34 -3.82
C GLN A 398 12.84 -5.16 -3.69
N GLY A 399 12.19 -5.83 -2.74
CA GLY A 399 10.78 -5.62 -2.42
C GLY A 399 10.51 -4.18 -1.94
N TYR A 400 11.39 -3.64 -1.09
CA TYR A 400 11.29 -2.24 -0.69
C TYR A 400 11.53 -1.27 -1.86
N MET A 401 12.48 -1.58 -2.75
CA MET A 401 12.70 -0.80 -3.98
C MET A 401 11.48 -0.81 -4.89
N GLU A 402 10.72 -1.90 -4.92
CA GLU A 402 9.44 -1.93 -5.62
C GLU A 402 8.40 -0.99 -5.00
N SER A 403 8.33 -0.91 -3.67
CA SER A 403 7.40 0.00 -2.98
C SER A 403 7.65 1.46 -3.35
N ILE A 404 8.88 1.83 -3.67
CA ILE A 404 9.25 3.17 -4.12
C ILE A 404 9.29 3.34 -5.64
N GLY A 405 8.83 2.35 -6.41
CA GLY A 405 8.75 2.43 -7.88
C GLY A 405 10.05 2.14 -8.64
N PHE A 406 11.11 1.68 -7.96
CA PHE A 406 12.42 1.40 -8.54
C PHE A 406 12.79 -0.09 -8.49
N GLY A 407 11.80 -0.96 -8.53
CA GLY A 407 11.98 -2.42 -8.36
C GLY A 407 12.87 -3.10 -9.41
N GLU A 408 13.02 -2.54 -10.59
CA GLU A 408 13.95 -3.04 -11.61
C GLU A 408 15.42 -2.68 -11.34
N MET A 409 15.68 -1.71 -10.44
CA MET A 409 17.04 -1.32 -10.10
C MET A 409 17.62 -2.28 -9.07
N ALA A 410 18.67 -2.99 -9.44
CA ALA A 410 19.36 -3.89 -8.53
C ALA A 410 20.15 -3.09 -7.50
N VAL A 411 19.57 -2.91 -6.31
CA VAL A 411 20.31 -2.42 -5.14
C VAL A 411 20.96 -3.62 -4.48
N LYS A 412 22.27 -3.76 -4.66
CA LYS A 412 23.10 -4.82 -4.04
C LYS A 412 23.77 -4.33 -2.76
N ASP A 413 23.21 -3.32 -2.13
CA ASP A 413 23.88 -2.65 -1.05
C ASP A 413 23.53 -3.26 0.31
N ILE A 414 24.58 -3.52 1.09
CA ILE A 414 24.43 -3.88 2.50
C ILE A 414 24.08 -2.61 3.29
N PRO A 415 23.19 -2.68 4.30
CA PRO A 415 22.89 -1.56 5.16
C PRO A 415 24.16 -0.99 5.82
N ILE A 416 24.25 0.33 5.89
CA ILE A 416 25.31 1.06 6.60
C ILE A 416 24.74 1.57 7.91
N LEU A 417 25.32 1.12 9.00
CA LEU A 417 24.92 1.50 10.36
C LEU A 417 26.00 2.38 11.01
N ASN A 418 25.58 3.18 11.99
CA ASN A 418 26.51 3.93 12.83
C ASN A 418 27.55 2.98 13.45
N SER A 419 28.82 3.34 13.37
CA SER A 419 29.94 2.50 13.81
C SER A 419 30.55 2.93 15.15
N GLU A 420 30.01 3.96 15.79
CA GLU A 420 30.54 4.51 17.04
C GLU A 420 30.11 3.72 18.30
N TRP A 421 30.38 2.43 18.30
CA TRP A 421 30.10 1.54 19.43
C TRP A 421 31.39 1.20 20.15
N LYS A 422 31.50 1.56 21.43
CA LYS A 422 32.71 1.32 22.22
C LYS A 422 32.88 -0.17 22.51
N ASN A 423 34.11 -0.68 22.38
CA ASN A 423 34.39 -2.07 22.74
C ASN A 423 34.25 -2.26 24.26
N THR A 424 33.46 -3.25 24.66
CA THR A 424 33.20 -3.60 26.05
C THR A 424 33.94 -4.85 26.53
N ILE A 425 34.60 -5.57 25.60
CA ILE A 425 35.35 -6.79 25.90
C ILE A 425 36.82 -6.62 25.48
N ASN A 426 37.72 -6.93 26.39
CA ASN A 426 39.15 -6.95 26.07
C ASN A 426 39.53 -8.27 25.35
N GLY A 427 40.27 -8.15 24.24
CA GLY A 427 40.71 -9.27 23.45
C GLY A 427 39.81 -9.67 22.30
N GLU A 428 40.24 -10.66 21.52
CA GLU A 428 39.46 -11.22 20.40
C GLU A 428 38.47 -12.27 20.93
N TYR A 429 37.27 -12.27 20.36
CA TYR A 429 36.24 -13.26 20.71
C TYR A 429 35.38 -13.62 19.50
N ILE A 430 34.78 -14.79 19.56
CA ILE A 430 33.76 -15.28 18.65
C ILE A 430 32.40 -14.98 19.28
N LEU A 431 31.51 -14.29 18.56
CA LEU A 431 30.16 -14.01 19.02
C LEU A 431 29.20 -15.08 18.53
N ILE A 432 28.52 -15.71 19.47
CA ILE A 432 27.48 -16.72 19.21
C ILE A 432 26.11 -16.09 19.50
N ALA A 433 25.24 -16.05 18.50
CA ALA A 433 23.92 -15.41 18.59
C ALA A 433 22.76 -16.43 18.42
N PRO A 434 22.38 -17.13 19.50
CA PRO A 434 21.34 -18.17 19.43
C PRO A 434 19.92 -17.61 19.44
N LEU A 435 19.74 -16.29 19.67
CA LEU A 435 18.45 -15.68 19.87
C LEU A 435 17.69 -15.53 18.56
N THR A 436 16.37 -15.78 18.64
CA THR A 436 15.39 -15.49 17.59
C THR A 436 14.19 -14.80 18.23
N SER A 437 13.27 -14.24 17.43
CA SER A 437 12.00 -13.77 17.94
C SER A 437 11.16 -14.96 18.45
N TRP A 438 10.44 -14.78 19.55
CA TRP A 438 9.77 -15.84 20.32
C TRP A 438 8.73 -16.67 19.49
N TRP A 439 8.09 -16.08 18.50
CA TRP A 439 7.10 -16.78 17.67
C TRP A 439 7.67 -17.56 16.49
N GLU A 440 8.95 -17.38 16.19
CA GLU A 440 9.68 -18.11 15.17
C GLU A 440 10.60 -19.18 15.76
N GLU A 441 10.50 -19.38 17.08
CA GLU A 441 11.43 -20.20 17.86
C GLU A 441 11.58 -21.62 17.32
N LYS A 442 10.48 -22.23 16.85
CA LYS A 442 10.53 -23.60 16.32
C LYS A 442 11.13 -23.72 14.92
N LYS A 443 11.09 -22.67 14.09
CA LYS A 443 11.43 -22.73 12.66
C LYS A 443 12.74 -22.04 12.30
N ARG A 444 13.17 -21.08 13.12
CA ARG A 444 14.40 -20.31 12.92
C ARG A 444 15.45 -20.54 14.00
N ASN A 445 15.13 -21.27 15.05
CA ASN A 445 16.05 -21.55 16.15
C ASN A 445 16.75 -22.87 15.94
N TRP A 446 18.06 -22.83 15.73
CA TRP A 446 18.90 -24.04 15.58
C TRP A 446 19.01 -24.83 16.90
N GLY A 447 18.74 -24.20 18.01
CA GLY A 447 18.74 -24.80 19.35
C GLY A 447 19.95 -24.40 20.21
N TYR A 448 19.64 -23.83 21.40
CA TYR A 448 20.67 -23.34 22.31
C TYR A 448 21.74 -24.37 22.67
N LYS A 449 21.35 -25.64 22.89
CA LYS A 449 22.30 -26.73 23.19
C LYS A 449 23.32 -26.94 22.09
N LYS A 450 22.92 -26.88 20.83
CA LYS A 450 23.84 -27.02 19.68
C LYS A 450 24.82 -25.84 19.61
N PHE A 451 24.39 -24.63 19.93
CA PHE A 451 25.27 -23.46 20.02
C PHE A 451 26.31 -23.61 21.14
N VAL A 452 25.92 -24.14 22.31
CA VAL A 452 26.83 -24.41 23.43
C VAL A 452 27.85 -25.50 23.06
N GLU A 453 27.43 -26.53 22.34
CA GLU A 453 28.36 -27.57 21.84
C GLU A 453 29.33 -26.98 20.80
N LEU A 454 28.82 -26.18 19.87
CA LEU A 454 29.63 -25.51 18.86
C LEU A 454 30.66 -24.57 19.49
N SER A 455 30.25 -23.78 20.49
CA SER A 455 31.16 -22.84 21.17
C SER A 455 32.38 -23.54 21.77
N LYS A 456 32.19 -24.69 22.42
CA LYS A 456 33.30 -25.51 22.99
C LYS A 456 34.27 -26.00 21.90
N LEU A 457 33.74 -26.41 20.74
CA LEU A 457 34.58 -26.84 19.63
C LEU A 457 35.38 -25.65 19.07
N LEU A 458 34.75 -24.49 18.92
CA LEU A 458 35.39 -23.26 18.42
C LEU A 458 36.46 -22.74 19.39
N GLU A 459 36.20 -22.75 20.70
CA GLU A 459 37.17 -22.36 21.73
C GLU A 459 38.40 -23.24 21.69
N THR A 460 38.21 -24.55 21.53
CA THR A 460 39.30 -25.51 21.42
C THR A 460 40.12 -25.34 20.15
N GLU A 461 39.46 -25.19 19.00
CA GLU A 461 40.12 -25.11 17.68
C GLU A 461 40.90 -23.80 17.51
N TYR A 462 40.28 -22.66 17.92
CA TYR A 462 40.85 -21.33 17.66
C TYR A 462 41.55 -20.71 18.87
N ASN A 463 41.59 -21.38 20.00
CA ASN A 463 42.11 -20.83 21.27
C ASN A 463 41.59 -19.41 21.57
N THR A 464 40.29 -19.21 21.41
CA THR A 464 39.60 -17.91 21.49
C THR A 464 38.30 -18.06 22.27
N THR A 465 37.98 -17.11 23.12
CA THR A 465 36.74 -17.14 23.91
C THR A 465 35.49 -16.97 23.03
N CYS A 466 34.47 -17.78 23.29
CA CYS A 466 33.15 -17.59 22.71
C CYS A 466 32.24 -16.79 23.67
N VAL A 467 31.63 -15.73 23.18
CA VAL A 467 30.64 -14.90 23.90
C VAL A 467 29.25 -15.24 23.39
N MET A 468 28.37 -15.68 24.29
CA MET A 468 26.98 -15.97 23.95
C MET A 468 26.14 -14.68 24.04
N LEU A 469 25.50 -14.30 22.95
CA LEU A 469 24.57 -13.16 22.94
C LEU A 469 23.24 -13.61 23.56
N GLU A 470 22.96 -13.10 24.74
CA GLU A 470 21.77 -13.43 25.52
C GLU A 470 20.82 -12.23 25.69
N LYS A 471 19.59 -12.51 26.16
CA LYS A 471 18.53 -11.47 26.30
C LYS A 471 18.84 -10.38 27.34
N HIS A 472 19.77 -10.60 28.24
CA HIS A 472 20.12 -9.62 29.28
C HIS A 472 20.98 -8.44 28.75
N TYR A 473 21.62 -8.60 27.59
CA TYR A 473 22.39 -7.50 27.00
C TYR A 473 21.45 -6.38 26.54
N SER A 474 21.79 -5.16 26.90
CA SER A 474 21.15 -3.97 26.34
C SER A 474 21.40 -3.87 24.84
N PHE A 475 20.60 -3.08 24.15
CA PHE A 475 20.79 -2.86 22.72
C PHE A 475 22.20 -2.31 22.40
N SER A 476 22.71 -1.36 23.19
CA SER A 476 24.05 -0.80 23.03
C SER A 476 25.15 -1.83 23.22
N GLU A 477 25.02 -2.71 24.21
CA GLU A 477 25.97 -3.81 24.43
C GLU A 477 25.95 -4.81 23.28
N MET A 478 24.76 -5.18 22.80
CA MET A 478 24.61 -6.05 21.62
C MET A 478 25.31 -5.45 20.40
N MET A 479 25.09 -4.17 20.10
CA MET A 479 25.74 -3.48 18.99
C MET A 479 27.27 -3.46 19.14
N SER A 480 27.75 -3.20 20.33
CA SER A 480 29.17 -3.26 20.67
C SER A 480 29.75 -4.64 20.43
N LEU A 481 29.11 -5.69 20.96
CA LEU A 481 29.55 -7.08 20.78
C LEU A 481 29.60 -7.48 19.30
N ILE A 482 28.58 -7.13 18.52
CA ILE A 482 28.56 -7.44 17.09
C ILE A 482 29.64 -6.66 16.34
N ARG A 483 29.84 -5.38 16.66
CA ARG A 483 30.81 -4.51 16.00
C ARG A 483 32.26 -4.98 16.18
N HIS A 484 32.58 -5.53 17.36
CA HIS A 484 33.96 -5.83 17.74
C HIS A 484 34.32 -7.32 17.71
N CYS A 485 33.35 -8.22 17.46
CA CYS A 485 33.68 -9.65 17.34
C CYS A 485 34.64 -9.91 16.16
N LYS A 486 35.46 -10.96 16.31
CA LYS A 486 36.32 -11.47 15.25
C LYS A 486 35.51 -12.30 14.25
N LEU A 487 34.57 -13.08 14.76
CA LEU A 487 33.74 -14.00 14.02
C LEU A 487 32.34 -14.01 14.65
N PHE A 488 31.32 -14.10 13.83
CA PHE A 488 29.92 -14.22 14.25
C PHE A 488 29.33 -15.56 13.78
N VAL A 489 28.59 -16.22 14.67
CA VAL A 489 27.78 -17.39 14.32
C VAL A 489 26.40 -17.23 14.94
N GLY A 490 25.33 -17.32 14.17
CA GLY A 490 23.99 -17.13 14.72
C GLY A 490 22.87 -17.58 13.81
N ASN A 491 21.66 -17.55 14.37
CA ASN A 491 20.44 -17.76 13.60
C ASN A 491 20.15 -16.58 12.66
N ASP A 492 19.34 -16.83 11.63
CA ASP A 492 18.77 -15.78 10.78
C ASP A 492 17.81 -14.90 11.58
N ALA A 493 18.34 -13.82 12.14
CA ALA A 493 17.64 -12.88 13.02
C ALA A 493 18.27 -11.47 12.94
N GLY A 494 17.73 -10.49 13.67
CA GLY A 494 18.24 -9.11 13.69
C GLY A 494 19.76 -8.98 13.84
N PRO A 495 20.41 -9.65 14.80
CA PRO A 495 21.87 -9.64 14.93
C PRO A 495 22.64 -10.09 13.67
N ALA A 496 22.08 -11.06 12.92
CA ALA A 496 22.66 -11.54 11.68
C ALA A 496 22.61 -10.50 10.54
N ILE A 497 21.63 -9.61 10.55
CA ILE A 497 21.59 -8.47 9.62
C ILE A 497 22.59 -7.39 10.04
N ILE A 498 22.65 -7.09 11.34
CA ILE A 498 23.58 -6.09 11.90
C ILE A 498 25.04 -6.44 11.61
N VAL A 499 25.44 -7.69 11.83
CA VAL A 499 26.84 -8.09 11.63
C VAL A 499 27.33 -7.90 10.20
N GLN A 500 26.45 -8.06 9.24
CA GLN A 500 26.74 -7.82 7.83
C GLN A 500 27.05 -6.35 7.53
N SER A 501 26.35 -5.44 8.19
CA SER A 501 26.58 -3.98 8.10
C SER A 501 27.98 -3.58 8.58
N PHE A 502 28.58 -4.35 9.45
CA PHE A 502 29.94 -4.13 9.95
C PHE A 502 31.02 -4.91 9.16
N SER A 503 30.65 -5.56 8.07
CA SER A 503 31.58 -6.35 7.22
C SER A 503 32.36 -7.42 7.98
N LYS A 504 31.76 -8.00 9.03
CA LYS A 504 32.37 -9.06 9.81
C LYS A 504 32.19 -10.41 9.14
N ARG A 505 33.16 -11.33 9.37
CA ARG A 505 33.00 -12.73 8.99
C ARG A 505 31.83 -13.32 9.78
N ALA A 506 30.83 -13.85 9.09
CA ALA A 506 29.61 -14.33 9.71
C ALA A 506 29.15 -15.67 9.10
N PHE A 507 28.72 -16.57 9.96
CA PHE A 507 28.04 -17.81 9.60
C PHE A 507 26.60 -17.73 10.08
N ILE A 508 25.66 -17.65 9.16
CA ILE A 508 24.25 -17.46 9.47
C ILE A 508 23.52 -18.76 9.16
N ILE A 509 22.84 -19.30 10.17
CA ILE A 509 22.12 -20.57 10.09
C ILE A 509 20.67 -20.26 9.72
N PHE A 510 20.26 -20.74 8.54
CA PHE A 510 18.95 -20.50 7.96
C PHE A 510 18.02 -21.69 8.14
N GLY A 511 16.81 -21.43 8.59
CA GLY A 511 15.72 -22.39 8.70
C GLY A 511 14.67 -22.21 7.61
N ALA A 512 13.49 -21.74 7.98
CA ALA A 512 12.38 -21.53 7.07
C ALA A 512 12.67 -20.48 5.99
N THR A 513 13.41 -19.42 6.31
CA THR A 513 13.81 -18.38 5.33
C THR A 513 14.93 -18.92 4.42
N HIS A 514 14.74 -18.80 3.11
CA HIS A 514 15.79 -19.16 2.17
C HIS A 514 16.83 -18.02 2.06
N PRO A 515 18.16 -18.32 2.11
CA PRO A 515 19.21 -17.29 2.01
C PRO A 515 19.12 -16.36 0.81
N LYS A 516 18.53 -16.80 -0.31
CA LYS A 516 18.37 -16.00 -1.53
C LYS A 516 17.54 -14.72 -1.34
N TYR A 517 16.68 -14.67 -0.33
CA TYR A 517 15.84 -13.50 -0.05
C TYR A 517 16.55 -12.41 0.73
N ILE A 518 17.68 -12.76 1.35
CA ILE A 518 18.49 -11.84 2.13
C ILE A 518 19.72 -11.45 1.34
N HIS A 519 19.94 -10.16 1.23
CA HIS A 519 21.17 -9.68 0.64
C HIS A 519 22.32 -9.95 1.60
N MET A 520 23.34 -10.70 1.16
CA MET A 520 24.45 -11.11 2.02
C MET A 520 25.74 -10.41 1.61
N SER A 521 26.47 -9.95 2.62
CA SER A 521 27.82 -9.44 2.42
C SER A 521 28.75 -10.56 1.92
N ARG A 522 29.80 -10.18 1.22
CA ARG A 522 30.84 -11.14 0.78
C ARG A 522 31.53 -11.88 1.93
N TYR A 523 31.36 -11.41 3.16
CA TYR A 523 31.93 -12.02 4.36
C TYR A 523 30.97 -12.97 5.06
N THR A 524 29.78 -13.15 4.53
CA THR A 524 28.74 -13.98 5.11
C THR A 524 28.66 -15.34 4.42
N VAL A 525 28.70 -16.40 5.19
CA VAL A 525 28.51 -17.78 4.74
C VAL A 525 27.15 -18.27 5.23
N PRO A 526 26.20 -18.54 4.34
CA PRO A 526 24.92 -19.12 4.74
C PRO A 526 25.07 -20.61 4.99
N VAL A 527 24.59 -21.05 6.15
CA VAL A 527 24.52 -22.48 6.51
C VAL A 527 23.05 -22.90 6.50
N TYR A 528 22.70 -23.83 5.62
CA TYR A 528 21.33 -24.30 5.46
C TYR A 528 21.24 -25.67 4.81
N ASN A 529 20.13 -26.38 5.00
CA ASN A 529 19.93 -27.68 4.38
C ASN A 529 19.50 -27.51 2.91
N ARG A 530 20.46 -27.66 1.99
CA ARG A 530 20.26 -27.47 0.55
C ARG A 530 19.18 -28.37 -0.06
N ASN A 531 18.99 -29.56 0.47
CA ASN A 531 18.05 -30.54 -0.10
C ASN A 531 16.60 -30.16 0.21
N ILE A 532 16.34 -29.66 1.43
CA ILE A 532 15.00 -29.22 1.85
C ILE A 532 14.62 -27.94 1.15
N HIS A 533 15.52 -26.97 1.06
CA HIS A 533 15.22 -25.66 0.45
C HIS A 533 14.90 -25.69 -1.04
N LYS A 534 15.23 -26.75 -1.77
CA LYS A 534 14.77 -26.91 -3.17
C LYS A 534 13.25 -26.99 -3.29
N LEU A 535 12.57 -27.40 -2.23
CA LEU A 535 11.11 -27.60 -2.19
C LEU A 535 10.35 -26.41 -1.58
N CYS A 536 11.03 -25.57 -0.81
CA CYS A 536 10.40 -24.45 -0.11
C CYS A 536 10.17 -23.25 -1.05
N LYS A 537 8.90 -22.93 -1.31
CA LYS A 537 8.47 -21.79 -2.11
C LYS A 537 7.61 -20.83 -1.27
N HIS A 538 8.05 -20.54 -0.04
CA HIS A 538 7.25 -19.70 0.84
C HIS A 538 7.11 -18.29 0.29
N ARG A 539 5.86 -17.83 0.18
CA ARG A 539 5.50 -16.51 -0.32
C ARG A 539 5.05 -15.59 0.79
N THR A 540 4.48 -16.17 1.83
CA THR A 540 3.89 -15.42 2.93
C THR A 540 4.33 -16.03 4.26
N ARG A 541 4.20 -15.26 5.34
CA ARG A 541 4.44 -15.73 6.70
C ARG A 541 3.52 -16.91 7.06
N LYS A 542 2.30 -16.94 6.50
CA LYS A 542 1.38 -18.07 6.70
C LYS A 542 1.95 -19.34 6.07
N GLU A 543 2.47 -19.26 4.84
CA GLU A 543 3.11 -20.38 4.18
C GLU A 543 4.38 -20.85 4.93
N GLU A 544 5.16 -19.91 5.50
CA GLU A 544 6.28 -20.25 6.39
C GLU A 544 5.79 -20.98 7.66
N LEU A 545 4.68 -20.57 8.24
CA LEU A 545 4.08 -21.21 9.41
C LEU A 545 3.48 -22.58 9.10
N ASP A 546 2.90 -22.74 7.92
CA ASP A 546 2.29 -23.98 7.44
C ASP A 546 3.34 -24.93 6.82
N CYS A 547 4.58 -24.44 6.64
CA CYS A 547 5.66 -25.20 6.04
C CYS A 547 6.04 -26.42 6.86
N CYS A 548 6.00 -27.53 6.16
CA CYS A 548 6.48 -28.88 6.46
C CYS A 548 6.63 -29.26 7.94
N GLU A 549 6.13 -30.43 8.24
CA GLU A 549 6.23 -31.13 9.53
C GLU A 549 7.68 -31.41 9.96
N GLU A 550 8.66 -31.26 9.06
CA GLU A 550 10.06 -31.51 9.34
C GLU A 550 10.84 -30.21 9.53
N PHE A 551 11.31 -30.00 10.73
CA PHE A 551 12.11 -28.82 11.12
C PHE A 551 13.44 -28.78 10.36
N CYS A 552 13.56 -27.89 9.38
CA CYS A 552 14.79 -27.71 8.58
C CYS A 552 16.05 -27.52 9.44
N MET A 553 15.88 -26.81 10.57
CA MET A 553 16.96 -26.51 11.51
C MET A 553 17.46 -27.73 12.29
N GLU A 554 16.58 -28.69 12.58
CA GLU A 554 16.97 -29.89 13.34
C GLU A 554 17.99 -30.77 12.60
N ARG A 555 17.92 -30.77 11.28
CA ARG A 555 18.79 -31.59 10.42
C ARG A 555 20.16 -30.96 10.17
N ILE A 556 20.39 -29.75 10.60
CA ILE A 556 21.72 -29.13 10.55
C ILE A 556 22.48 -29.55 11.81
N THR A 557 23.56 -30.33 11.63
CA THR A 557 24.38 -30.84 12.72
C THR A 557 25.43 -29.81 13.16
N VAL A 558 25.91 -29.94 14.41
CA VAL A 558 27.04 -29.14 14.92
C VAL A 558 28.30 -29.36 14.10
N GLY A 559 28.59 -30.62 13.71
CA GLY A 559 29.73 -30.94 12.87
C GLY A 559 29.70 -30.28 11.49
N GLU A 560 28.50 -30.17 10.86
CA GLU A 560 28.36 -29.47 9.58
C GLU A 560 28.68 -27.99 9.72
N VAL A 561 28.15 -27.33 10.73
CA VAL A 561 28.39 -25.89 10.99
C VAL A 561 29.88 -25.66 11.30
N PHE A 562 30.44 -26.47 12.17
CA PHE A 562 31.87 -26.41 12.53
C PHE A 562 32.78 -26.59 11.32
N ASN A 563 32.50 -27.58 10.46
CA ASN A 563 33.29 -27.82 9.24
C ASN A 563 33.16 -26.65 8.25
N GLN A 564 31.98 -26.07 8.11
CA GLN A 564 31.82 -24.86 7.29
C GLN A 564 32.66 -23.68 7.82
N ILE A 565 32.74 -23.52 9.14
CA ILE A 565 33.58 -22.48 9.75
C ILE A 565 35.06 -22.76 9.45
N ARG A 566 35.55 -23.98 9.66
CA ARG A 566 36.94 -24.37 9.37
C ARG A 566 37.36 -24.17 7.92
N LEU A 567 36.44 -24.35 6.98
CA LEU A 567 36.72 -24.19 5.55
C LEU A 567 36.87 -22.74 5.11
N HIS A 568 36.35 -21.78 5.91
CA HIS A 568 36.26 -20.39 5.52
C HIS A 568 37.00 -19.43 6.48
N VAL A 569 37.51 -19.90 7.60
CA VAL A 569 38.34 -19.12 8.54
C VAL A 569 39.79 -19.55 8.47
#